data_68f96c44011921a5d43e68152741acea
#
_entry.id   68f96c44011921a5d43e68152741acea
#
_cell.length_a   1.000
_cell.length_b   1.000
_cell.length_c   1.000
_cell.angle_alpha   90.00
_cell.angle_beta   90.00
_cell.angle_gamma   90.00
#
_symmetry.space_group_name_H-M   'P 1'
#
loop_
_entity.id
_entity.type
_entity.pdbx_description
1 polymer ?
#
loop_
_entity_poly.entity_id
_entity_poly.type
_entity_poly.pdbx_seq_one_letter_code
_entity_poly.pdbx_strand_id
1 'polypeptide(L)'
;KTTVMSHGEDVKKQNELIDTAIGKKVQGIILDNADSTASVAAVEKAKKAGIPVVLINREIPVDDVALEQITHNNFQAGSEVANVFVEKMAEKGKYAELTCNLADNNCVTRSKSFHQVIDQYPDMVSVAKQDAKGTLIDGKRIMDSILQAHPDVKGVICGNGPVALGAIAALKAANRSDVIVVGIDGSNDERDAVKAGTLQATVMLQAQAIAAQGVTDLDNYLQKGEKPAKQRVMFRGILIT
;
A
#
# COMPACT_ATOMS: atom_id res chain seq x y z
N LYS A 1 24.35 -4.32 -16.31
CA LYS A 1 23.14 -4.95 -16.94
C LYS A 1 22.10 -5.19 -15.86
N THR A 2 20.87 -4.70 -16.03
CA THR A 2 19.76 -4.90 -15.10
C THR A 2 18.84 -6.02 -15.60
N THR A 3 18.32 -6.83 -14.68
CA THR A 3 17.29 -7.84 -14.95
C THR A 3 16.11 -7.56 -14.01
N VAL A 4 14.90 -7.48 -14.56
CA VAL A 4 13.66 -7.32 -13.81
C VAL A 4 12.92 -8.65 -13.78
N MET A 5 12.45 -9.04 -12.59
CA MET A 5 11.71 -10.29 -12.37
C MET A 5 10.53 -10.02 -11.44
N SER A 6 9.45 -10.79 -11.58
CA SER A 6 8.27 -10.67 -10.71
C SER A 6 8.03 -11.95 -9.94
N HIS A 7 7.85 -11.83 -8.63
CA HIS A 7 7.43 -12.92 -7.76
C HIS A 7 5.89 -13.04 -7.64
N GLY A 8 5.13 -12.02 -8.11
CA GLY A 8 3.67 -12.06 -8.06
C GLY A 8 3.10 -12.22 -6.65
N GLU A 9 3.73 -11.57 -5.66
CA GLU A 9 3.43 -11.67 -4.21
C GLU A 9 3.57 -13.08 -3.59
N ASP A 10 4.24 -14.01 -4.30
CA ASP A 10 4.54 -15.35 -3.80
C ASP A 10 5.92 -15.35 -3.12
N VAL A 11 5.94 -15.62 -1.81
CA VAL A 11 7.17 -15.67 -0.99
C VAL A 11 8.12 -16.77 -1.45
N LYS A 12 7.61 -17.94 -1.84
CA LYS A 12 8.44 -19.04 -2.32
C LYS A 12 9.16 -18.65 -3.60
N LYS A 13 8.41 -18.11 -4.55
CA LYS A 13 8.98 -17.62 -5.82
C LYS A 13 9.96 -16.49 -5.61
N GLN A 14 9.68 -15.55 -4.68
CA GLN A 14 10.64 -14.52 -4.29
C GLN A 14 11.97 -15.13 -3.83
N ASN A 15 11.92 -16.12 -2.94
CA ASN A 15 13.10 -16.78 -2.40
C ASN A 15 13.89 -17.49 -3.50
N GLU A 16 13.23 -18.17 -4.44
CA GLU A 16 13.85 -18.80 -5.60
C GLU A 16 14.53 -17.77 -6.52
N LEU A 17 13.94 -16.60 -6.70
CA LEU A 17 14.52 -15.51 -7.48
C LEU A 17 15.75 -14.91 -6.79
N ILE A 18 15.73 -14.76 -5.47
CA ILE A 18 16.89 -14.30 -4.69
C ILE A 18 18.00 -15.35 -4.75
N ASP A 19 17.70 -16.64 -4.64
CA ASP A 19 18.69 -17.72 -4.78
C ASP A 19 19.31 -17.72 -6.18
N THR A 20 18.50 -17.48 -7.20
CA THR A 20 19.00 -17.32 -8.57
C THR A 20 19.93 -16.11 -8.70
N ALA A 21 19.60 -14.98 -8.09
CA ALA A 21 20.43 -13.79 -8.10
C ALA A 21 21.77 -14.03 -7.38
N ILE A 22 21.75 -14.71 -6.24
CA ILE A 22 22.96 -15.14 -5.51
C ILE A 22 23.81 -16.06 -6.38
N GLY A 23 23.24 -17.08 -6.97
CA GLY A 23 23.95 -18.01 -7.86
C GLY A 23 24.57 -17.32 -9.08
N LYS A 24 23.95 -16.29 -9.61
CA LYS A 24 24.47 -15.44 -10.69
C LYS A 24 25.48 -14.39 -10.23
N LYS A 25 25.75 -14.29 -8.93
CA LYS A 25 26.67 -13.30 -8.32
C LYS A 25 26.36 -11.87 -8.78
N VAL A 26 25.07 -11.48 -8.72
CA VAL A 26 24.67 -10.10 -9.03
C VAL A 26 25.34 -9.13 -8.06
N GLN A 27 25.59 -7.90 -8.48
CA GLN A 27 26.26 -6.90 -7.67
C GLN A 27 25.37 -6.31 -6.57
N GLY A 28 24.03 -6.29 -6.78
CA GLY A 28 23.05 -5.80 -5.83
C GLY A 28 21.63 -6.18 -6.21
N ILE A 29 20.71 -6.05 -5.28
CA ILE A 29 19.28 -6.36 -5.44
C ILE A 29 18.46 -5.17 -4.99
N ILE A 30 17.48 -4.75 -5.81
CA ILE A 30 16.38 -3.88 -5.38
C ILE A 30 15.15 -4.76 -5.29
N LEU A 31 14.50 -4.79 -4.14
CA LEU A 31 13.41 -5.72 -3.83
C LEU A 31 12.19 -4.97 -3.30
N ASP A 32 11.06 -5.13 -3.95
CA ASP A 32 9.74 -4.95 -3.35
C ASP A 32 9.30 -6.32 -2.81
N ASN A 33 9.35 -6.52 -1.51
CA ASN A 33 9.23 -7.85 -0.91
C ASN A 33 7.77 -8.36 -0.87
N ALA A 34 7.60 -9.66 -1.03
CA ALA A 34 6.29 -10.32 -1.06
C ALA A 34 5.57 -10.31 0.30
N ASP A 35 6.32 -10.33 1.40
CA ASP A 35 5.82 -10.35 2.79
C ASP A 35 6.87 -9.75 3.71
N SER A 36 6.44 -8.93 4.67
CA SER A 36 7.37 -8.23 5.58
C SER A 36 8.20 -9.18 6.43
N THR A 37 7.59 -10.19 7.03
CA THR A 37 8.26 -11.08 7.97
C THR A 37 8.95 -12.25 7.29
N ALA A 38 8.24 -12.90 6.36
CA ALA A 38 8.76 -14.07 5.65
C ALA A 38 9.95 -13.74 4.73
N SER A 39 10.11 -12.48 4.31
CA SER A 39 11.21 -12.05 3.46
C SER A 39 12.53 -11.81 4.21
N VAL A 40 12.52 -11.71 5.55
CA VAL A 40 13.74 -11.43 6.35
C VAL A 40 14.86 -12.41 6.05
N ALA A 41 14.58 -13.71 6.11
CA ALA A 41 15.58 -14.75 5.91
C ALA A 41 16.21 -14.70 4.50
N ALA A 42 15.44 -14.36 3.49
CA ALA A 42 15.94 -14.24 2.11
C ALA A 42 16.85 -13.02 1.92
N VAL A 43 16.51 -11.88 2.54
CA VAL A 43 17.36 -10.68 2.54
C VAL A 43 18.66 -10.94 3.31
N GLU A 44 18.59 -11.61 4.48
CA GLU A 44 19.79 -12.04 5.23
C GLU A 44 20.68 -12.96 4.40
N LYS A 45 20.09 -13.88 3.65
CA LYS A 45 20.84 -14.80 2.78
C LYS A 45 21.62 -14.04 1.70
N ALA A 46 21.00 -13.06 1.06
CA ALA A 46 21.67 -12.20 0.09
C ALA A 46 22.81 -11.41 0.75
N LYS A 47 22.58 -10.80 1.93
CA LYS A 47 23.61 -10.09 2.71
C LYS A 47 24.80 -11.00 3.06
N LYS A 48 24.56 -12.24 3.54
CA LYS A 48 25.59 -13.22 3.84
C LYS A 48 26.40 -13.63 2.61
N ALA A 49 25.78 -13.58 1.41
CA ALA A 49 26.48 -13.79 0.14
C ALA A 49 27.23 -12.55 -0.37
N GLY A 50 27.27 -11.46 0.41
CA GLY A 50 27.95 -10.22 0.06
C GLY A 50 27.19 -9.35 -0.94
N ILE A 51 25.90 -9.60 -1.15
CA ILE A 51 25.05 -8.86 -2.09
C ILE A 51 24.19 -7.86 -1.31
N PRO A 52 24.40 -6.55 -1.49
CA PRO A 52 23.58 -5.52 -0.86
C PRO A 52 22.14 -5.57 -1.42
N VAL A 53 21.18 -5.40 -0.51
CA VAL A 53 19.74 -5.35 -0.85
C VAL A 53 19.18 -4.00 -0.44
N VAL A 54 18.55 -3.29 -1.35
CA VAL A 54 17.71 -2.13 -1.08
C VAL A 54 16.25 -2.57 -1.17
N LEU A 55 15.51 -2.38 -0.09
CA LEU A 55 14.07 -2.62 -0.08
C LEU A 55 13.33 -1.35 -0.53
N ILE A 56 12.34 -1.52 -1.38
CA ILE A 56 11.47 -0.43 -1.84
C ILE A 56 10.01 -0.77 -1.58
N ASN A 57 9.17 0.25 -1.35
CA ASN A 57 7.73 0.14 -1.12
C ASN A 57 7.36 -0.56 0.20
N ARG A 58 7.79 -1.80 0.40
CA ARG A 58 7.55 -2.58 1.63
C ARG A 58 8.82 -2.74 2.43
N GLU A 59 8.71 -2.65 3.75
CA GLU A 59 9.82 -2.85 4.68
C GLU A 59 9.77 -4.23 5.35
N ILE A 60 10.90 -4.65 5.90
CA ILE A 60 10.99 -5.77 6.83
C ILE A 60 11.14 -5.24 8.26
N PRO A 61 10.70 -5.99 9.31
CA PRO A 61 10.66 -5.47 10.69
C PRO A 61 12.04 -5.45 11.38
N VAL A 62 13.11 -5.76 10.66
CA VAL A 62 14.49 -5.81 11.21
C VAL A 62 15.38 -4.77 10.57
N ASP A 63 16.23 -4.18 11.40
CA ASP A 63 17.26 -3.25 10.98
C ASP A 63 18.57 -3.98 10.63
N ASP A 64 19.50 -3.28 9.98
CA ASP A 64 20.84 -3.75 9.64
C ASP A 64 20.93 -5.00 8.75
N VAL A 65 19.81 -5.47 8.19
CA VAL A 65 19.78 -6.60 7.25
C VAL A 65 19.85 -6.10 5.80
N ALA A 66 18.97 -5.20 5.43
CA ALA A 66 19.02 -4.49 4.14
C ALA A 66 20.04 -3.33 4.22
N LEU A 67 20.59 -2.94 3.07
CA LEU A 67 21.39 -1.73 2.94
C LEU A 67 20.56 -0.49 3.24
N GLU A 68 19.33 -0.46 2.73
CA GLU A 68 18.36 0.60 2.92
C GLU A 68 16.93 0.05 2.74
N GLN A 69 15.96 0.72 3.38
CA GLN A 69 14.54 0.46 3.25
C GLN A 69 13.84 1.78 2.94
N ILE A 70 13.31 1.90 1.71
CA ILE A 70 12.68 3.14 1.21
C ILE A 70 11.20 2.89 1.03
N THR A 71 10.37 3.52 1.84
CA THR A 71 8.95 3.25 1.91
C THR A 71 8.10 4.50 1.75
N HIS A 72 6.78 4.32 1.74
CA HIS A 72 5.83 5.40 1.86
C HIS A 72 5.49 5.67 3.33
N ASN A 73 5.21 6.92 3.68
CA ASN A 73 4.61 7.22 4.98
C ASN A 73 3.12 6.84 4.94
N ASN A 74 2.87 5.54 5.10
CA ASN A 74 1.52 4.95 5.05
C ASN A 74 0.63 5.47 6.18
N PHE A 75 1.21 5.82 7.33
CA PHE A 75 0.46 6.40 8.43
C PHE A 75 -0.07 7.80 8.07
N GLN A 76 0.78 8.67 7.52
CA GLN A 76 0.36 9.99 7.04
C GLN A 76 -0.68 9.86 5.93
N ALA A 77 -0.44 8.97 4.95
CA ALA A 77 -1.37 8.79 3.84
C ALA A 77 -2.76 8.35 4.32
N GLY A 78 -2.83 7.39 5.23
CA GLY A 78 -4.08 6.92 5.79
C GLY A 78 -4.77 7.97 6.66
N SER A 79 -4.04 8.71 7.49
CA SER A 79 -4.62 9.78 8.31
C SER A 79 -5.21 10.91 7.45
N GLU A 80 -4.53 11.32 6.38
CA GLU A 80 -5.03 12.38 5.48
C GLU A 80 -6.31 11.95 4.76
N VAL A 81 -6.37 10.73 4.24
CA VAL A 81 -7.58 10.18 3.60
C VAL A 81 -8.73 10.04 4.61
N ALA A 82 -8.43 9.58 5.83
CA ALA A 82 -9.45 9.43 6.87
C ALA A 82 -10.03 10.78 7.31
N ASN A 83 -9.24 11.84 7.38
CA ASN A 83 -9.73 13.19 7.66
C ASN A 83 -10.72 13.67 6.60
N VAL A 84 -10.40 13.47 5.31
CA VAL A 84 -11.35 13.80 4.22
C VAL A 84 -12.59 12.92 4.31
N PHE A 85 -12.44 11.63 4.64
CA PHE A 85 -13.57 10.73 4.80
C PHE A 85 -14.54 11.21 5.89
N VAL A 86 -14.03 11.53 7.06
CA VAL A 86 -14.83 12.06 8.18
C VAL A 86 -15.53 13.36 7.79
N GLU A 87 -14.81 14.30 7.16
CA GLU A 87 -15.39 15.56 6.66
C GLU A 87 -16.56 15.29 5.68
N LYS A 88 -16.34 14.45 4.67
CA LYS A 88 -17.36 14.12 3.65
C LYS A 88 -18.55 13.33 4.21
N MET A 89 -18.33 12.55 5.26
CA MET A 89 -19.38 11.87 6.01
C MET A 89 -20.14 12.80 6.98
N ALA A 90 -19.72 14.06 7.12
CA ALA A 90 -20.23 14.99 8.12
C ALA A 90 -20.18 14.42 9.56
N GLU A 91 -19.07 13.73 9.88
CA GLU A 91 -18.74 13.16 11.18
C GLU A 91 -19.72 12.10 11.72
N LYS A 92 -20.57 11.52 10.86
CA LYS A 92 -21.61 10.57 11.28
C LYS A 92 -22.03 9.61 10.17
N GLY A 93 -22.67 8.51 10.59
CA GLY A 93 -23.30 7.54 9.70
C GLY A 93 -22.57 6.21 9.60
N LYS A 94 -23.20 5.25 8.95
CA LYS A 94 -22.66 3.90 8.79
C LYS A 94 -21.61 3.85 7.70
N TYR A 95 -20.47 3.25 7.99
CA TYR A 95 -19.40 3.08 7.02
C TYR A 95 -18.83 1.66 7.05
N ALA A 96 -18.18 1.28 5.96
CA ALA A 96 -17.41 0.05 5.87
C ALA A 96 -15.92 0.36 5.63
N GLU A 97 -15.03 -0.51 6.12
CA GLU A 97 -13.62 -0.54 5.77
C GLU A 97 -13.33 -1.76 4.91
N LEU A 98 -12.77 -1.53 3.72
CA LEU A 98 -12.19 -2.56 2.90
C LEU A 98 -10.69 -2.47 2.96
N THR A 99 -10.06 -3.36 3.73
CA THR A 99 -8.61 -3.39 3.82
C THR A 99 -8.00 -3.90 2.52
N CYS A 100 -6.74 -3.54 2.26
CA CYS A 100 -5.95 -4.26 1.28
C CYS A 100 -5.33 -5.53 1.90
N ASN A 101 -4.36 -6.16 1.25
CA ASN A 101 -3.79 -7.42 1.74
C ASN A 101 -3.15 -7.25 3.14
N LEU A 102 -3.71 -7.90 4.16
CA LEU A 102 -3.22 -7.79 5.55
C LEU A 102 -1.89 -8.51 5.81
N ALA A 103 -1.36 -9.29 4.87
CA ALA A 103 0.02 -9.78 4.91
C ALA A 103 1.04 -8.67 4.59
N ASP A 104 0.57 -7.53 4.05
CA ASP A 104 1.37 -6.34 3.80
C ASP A 104 1.25 -5.36 4.99
N ASN A 105 2.39 -5.05 5.63
CA ASN A 105 2.42 -4.11 6.75
C ASN A 105 1.97 -2.69 6.37
N ASN A 106 2.07 -2.30 5.10
CA ASN A 106 1.52 -1.04 4.60
C ASN A 106 0.01 -0.99 4.83
N CYS A 107 -0.70 -2.06 4.47
CA CYS A 107 -2.15 -2.18 4.65
C CYS A 107 -2.56 -2.15 6.13
N VAL A 108 -1.80 -2.83 6.98
CA VAL A 108 -2.02 -2.80 8.43
C VAL A 108 -1.83 -1.39 8.98
N THR A 109 -0.79 -0.68 8.54
CA THR A 109 -0.49 0.69 8.97
C THR A 109 -1.57 1.68 8.51
N ARG A 110 -2.04 1.56 7.27
CA ARG A 110 -3.14 2.38 6.73
C ARG A 110 -4.42 2.18 7.54
N SER A 111 -4.82 0.92 7.79
CA SER A 111 -5.99 0.61 8.60
C SER A 111 -5.89 1.17 10.02
N LYS A 112 -4.73 1.04 10.69
CA LYS A 112 -4.51 1.65 12.01
C LYS A 112 -4.66 3.17 11.98
N SER A 113 -4.14 3.82 10.95
CA SER A 113 -4.24 5.28 10.83
C SER A 113 -5.67 5.76 10.53
N PHE A 114 -6.47 4.96 9.81
CA PHE A 114 -7.90 5.24 9.64
C PHE A 114 -8.61 5.29 10.97
N HIS A 115 -8.43 4.25 11.79
CA HIS A 115 -9.05 4.15 13.11
C HIS A 115 -8.56 5.23 14.07
N GLN A 116 -7.29 5.64 14.00
CA GLN A 116 -6.80 6.74 14.84
C GLN A 116 -7.53 8.06 14.57
N VAL A 117 -8.05 8.26 13.37
CA VAL A 117 -8.85 9.44 13.02
C VAL A 117 -10.34 9.19 13.27
N ILE A 118 -10.90 8.14 12.67
CA ILE A 118 -12.35 7.91 12.63
C ILE A 118 -12.93 7.61 14.02
N ASP A 119 -12.19 6.88 14.87
CA ASP A 119 -12.67 6.48 16.19
C ASP A 119 -12.82 7.66 17.18
N GLN A 120 -12.39 8.86 16.78
CA GLN A 120 -12.64 10.10 17.53
C GLN A 120 -14.09 10.62 17.35
N TYR A 121 -14.82 10.08 16.39
CA TYR A 121 -16.17 10.48 16.01
C TYR A 121 -17.19 9.38 16.34
N PRO A 122 -17.85 9.44 17.50
CA PRO A 122 -18.69 8.36 18.01
C PRO A 122 -19.93 8.07 17.16
N ASP A 123 -20.36 9.04 16.35
CA ASP A 123 -21.49 8.88 15.42
C ASP A 123 -21.10 8.25 14.09
N MET A 124 -19.80 7.99 13.86
CA MET A 124 -19.30 7.19 12.76
C MET A 124 -19.34 5.71 13.14
N VAL A 125 -20.29 4.95 12.57
CA VAL A 125 -20.56 3.56 12.95
C VAL A 125 -19.98 2.60 11.92
N SER A 126 -18.96 1.85 12.29
CA SER A 126 -18.41 0.78 11.44
C SER A 126 -19.39 -0.40 11.37
N VAL A 127 -19.87 -0.75 10.17
CA VAL A 127 -20.79 -1.87 9.94
C VAL A 127 -20.10 -3.08 9.34
N ALA A 128 -18.93 -2.90 8.75
CA ALA A 128 -18.13 -3.99 8.18
C ALA A 128 -16.65 -3.58 8.09
N LYS A 129 -15.76 -4.55 8.35
CA LYS A 129 -14.34 -4.49 8.04
C LYS A 129 -13.93 -5.79 7.38
N GLN A 130 -13.52 -5.74 6.12
CA GLN A 130 -13.21 -6.94 5.35
C GLN A 130 -11.91 -6.80 4.56
N ASP A 131 -11.15 -7.90 4.50
CA ASP A 131 -9.91 -7.99 3.72
C ASP A 131 -10.24 -8.24 2.23
N ALA A 132 -10.03 -7.22 1.40
CA ALA A 132 -10.25 -7.25 -0.03
C ALA A 132 -8.99 -7.68 -0.82
N LYS A 133 -7.98 -8.25 -0.16
CA LYS A 133 -6.74 -8.78 -0.77
C LYS A 133 -6.01 -7.81 -1.69
N GLY A 134 -6.35 -6.53 -1.64
CA GLY A 134 -5.75 -5.49 -2.46
C GLY A 134 -6.20 -5.48 -3.92
N THR A 135 -7.23 -6.26 -4.31
CA THR A 135 -7.64 -6.41 -5.70
C THR A 135 -8.96 -5.69 -6.02
N LEU A 136 -9.11 -5.23 -7.26
CA LEU A 136 -10.35 -4.63 -7.75
C LEU A 136 -11.52 -5.64 -7.71
N ILE A 137 -11.25 -6.89 -8.07
CA ILE A 137 -12.28 -7.96 -8.12
C ILE A 137 -12.84 -8.22 -6.73
N ASP A 138 -11.97 -8.37 -5.72
CA ASP A 138 -12.41 -8.59 -4.35
C ASP A 138 -13.05 -7.35 -3.75
N GLY A 139 -12.54 -6.16 -4.03
CA GLY A 139 -13.15 -4.89 -3.64
C GLY A 139 -14.60 -4.80 -4.12
N LYS A 140 -14.85 -5.10 -5.41
CA LYS A 140 -16.20 -5.14 -5.96
C LYS A 140 -17.07 -6.19 -5.29
N ARG A 141 -16.62 -7.44 -5.23
CA ARG A 141 -17.38 -8.55 -4.65
C ARG A 141 -17.76 -8.30 -3.19
N ILE A 142 -16.85 -7.76 -2.41
CA ILE A 142 -17.08 -7.46 -0.99
C ILE A 142 -18.07 -6.29 -0.86
N MET A 143 -17.92 -5.25 -1.66
CA MET A 143 -18.85 -4.12 -1.63
C MET A 143 -20.25 -4.52 -2.04
N ASP A 144 -20.41 -5.39 -3.05
CA ASP A 144 -21.72 -5.97 -3.42
C ASP A 144 -22.39 -6.68 -2.22
N SER A 145 -21.61 -7.45 -1.44
CA SER A 145 -22.12 -8.13 -0.23
C SER A 145 -22.49 -7.14 0.88
N ILE A 146 -21.68 -6.09 1.07
CA ILE A 146 -21.94 -5.05 2.07
C ILE A 146 -23.24 -4.30 1.73
N LEU A 147 -23.47 -3.96 0.48
CA LEU A 147 -24.70 -3.29 0.05
C LEU A 147 -25.96 -4.12 0.30
N GLN A 148 -25.85 -5.45 0.20
CA GLN A 148 -26.95 -6.36 0.52
C GLN A 148 -27.23 -6.42 2.03
N ALA A 149 -26.18 -6.51 2.85
CA ALA A 149 -26.29 -6.63 4.30
C ALA A 149 -26.59 -5.28 5.00
N HIS A 150 -26.08 -4.19 4.45
CA HIS A 150 -26.14 -2.84 4.99
C HIS A 150 -26.57 -1.83 3.92
N PRO A 151 -27.83 -1.87 3.47
CA PRO A 151 -28.31 -0.99 2.39
C PRO A 151 -28.25 0.50 2.74
N ASP A 152 -28.12 0.82 4.02
CA ASP A 152 -28.01 2.19 4.56
C ASP A 152 -26.56 2.65 4.79
N VAL A 153 -25.56 1.90 4.31
CA VAL A 153 -24.15 2.34 4.36
C VAL A 153 -23.98 3.66 3.58
N LYS A 154 -23.24 4.60 4.18
CA LYS A 154 -23.03 5.96 3.65
C LYS A 154 -21.61 6.23 3.20
N GLY A 155 -20.66 5.42 3.64
CA GLY A 155 -19.28 5.56 3.24
C GLY A 155 -18.51 4.27 3.21
N VAL A 156 -17.45 4.24 2.41
CA VAL A 156 -16.47 3.16 2.38
C VAL A 156 -15.06 3.73 2.30
N ILE A 157 -14.20 3.32 3.23
CA ILE A 157 -12.79 3.66 3.25
C ILE A 157 -11.98 2.45 2.82
N CYS A 158 -11.13 2.63 1.81
CA CYS A 158 -10.41 1.55 1.14
C CYS A 158 -8.91 1.64 1.38
N GLY A 159 -8.28 0.51 1.66
CA GLY A 159 -6.87 0.41 1.97
C GLY A 159 -5.93 0.68 0.79
N ASN A 160 -6.43 0.58 -0.45
CA ASN A 160 -5.67 0.92 -1.66
C ASN A 160 -6.60 1.28 -2.84
N GLY A 161 -5.99 1.74 -3.94
CA GLY A 161 -6.70 2.18 -5.13
C GLY A 161 -7.50 1.10 -5.85
N PRO A 162 -6.94 -0.08 -6.16
CA PRO A 162 -7.71 -1.15 -6.80
C PRO A 162 -8.97 -1.54 -6.02
N VAL A 163 -8.90 -1.62 -4.70
CA VAL A 163 -10.07 -1.90 -3.84
C VAL A 163 -11.10 -0.78 -3.93
N ALA A 164 -10.66 0.50 -3.90
CA ALA A 164 -11.55 1.64 -4.03
C ALA A 164 -12.27 1.66 -5.38
N LEU A 165 -11.56 1.41 -6.47
CA LEU A 165 -12.14 1.31 -7.82
C LEU A 165 -13.12 0.14 -7.94
N GLY A 166 -12.84 -0.97 -7.26
CA GLY A 166 -13.75 -2.11 -7.14
C GLY A 166 -15.04 -1.74 -6.40
N ALA A 167 -14.91 -1.04 -5.26
CA ALA A 167 -16.07 -0.56 -4.50
C ALA A 167 -16.92 0.43 -5.34
N ILE A 168 -16.30 1.35 -6.06
CA ILE A 168 -16.98 2.28 -6.99
C ILE A 168 -17.76 1.50 -8.06
N ALA A 169 -17.17 0.44 -8.62
CA ALA A 169 -17.83 -0.38 -9.63
C ALA A 169 -19.10 -1.08 -9.08
N ALA A 170 -19.07 -1.58 -7.84
CA ALA A 170 -20.23 -2.14 -7.16
C ALA A 170 -21.31 -1.09 -6.89
N LEU A 171 -20.91 0.07 -6.36
CA LEU A 171 -21.82 1.19 -6.09
C LEU A 171 -22.51 1.70 -7.36
N LYS A 172 -21.78 1.82 -8.45
CA LYS A 172 -22.33 2.20 -9.75
C LYS A 172 -23.37 1.19 -10.24
N ALA A 173 -23.09 -0.11 -10.12
CA ALA A 173 -24.02 -1.17 -10.51
C ALA A 173 -25.32 -1.17 -9.66
N ALA A 174 -25.22 -0.75 -8.39
CA ALA A 174 -26.34 -0.63 -7.47
C ALA A 174 -27.04 0.74 -7.50
N ASN A 175 -26.63 1.66 -8.38
CA ASN A 175 -27.12 3.06 -8.44
C ASN A 175 -26.97 3.81 -7.09
N ARG A 176 -25.86 3.57 -6.35
CA ARG A 176 -25.56 4.15 -5.04
C ARG A 176 -24.44 5.19 -5.14
N SER A 177 -24.67 6.23 -5.95
CA SER A 177 -23.75 7.37 -6.08
C SER A 177 -23.71 8.29 -4.85
N ASP A 178 -24.56 8.03 -3.88
CA ASP A 178 -24.63 8.74 -2.60
C ASP A 178 -23.58 8.29 -1.58
N VAL A 179 -22.91 7.17 -1.81
CA VAL A 179 -21.91 6.61 -0.89
C VAL A 179 -20.56 7.26 -1.10
N ILE A 180 -19.99 7.79 -0.01
CA ILE A 180 -18.65 8.39 0.01
C ILE A 180 -17.59 7.31 -0.12
N VAL A 181 -16.66 7.45 -1.07
CA VAL A 181 -15.54 6.53 -1.27
C VAL A 181 -14.21 7.27 -1.18
N VAL A 182 -13.27 6.73 -0.42
CA VAL A 182 -11.89 7.21 -0.38
C VAL A 182 -10.92 6.04 -0.52
N GLY A 183 -9.72 6.30 -1.06
CA GLY A 183 -8.70 5.29 -1.29
C GLY A 183 -7.28 5.84 -1.13
N ILE A 184 -6.29 4.99 -1.41
CA ILE A 184 -4.86 5.35 -1.38
C ILE A 184 -4.21 4.70 -2.60
N ASP A 185 -3.26 5.31 -3.21
CA ASP A 185 -2.22 5.00 -4.19
C ASP A 185 -2.08 6.14 -5.20
N GLY A 186 -3.19 6.83 -5.56
CA GLY A 186 -3.19 7.98 -6.48
C GLY A 186 -2.86 7.62 -7.92
N SER A 187 -3.24 6.42 -8.37
CA SER A 187 -3.11 5.97 -9.75
C SER A 187 -3.84 6.89 -10.74
N ASN A 188 -3.56 6.76 -12.03
CA ASN A 188 -4.27 7.54 -13.06
C ASN A 188 -5.79 7.31 -12.97
N ASP A 189 -6.23 6.06 -12.81
CA ASP A 189 -7.65 5.70 -12.73
C ASP A 189 -8.31 6.31 -11.47
N GLU A 190 -7.61 6.34 -10.33
CA GLU A 190 -8.12 7.02 -9.13
C GLU A 190 -8.22 8.53 -9.31
N ARG A 191 -7.22 9.16 -9.93
CA ARG A 191 -7.25 10.60 -10.23
C ARG A 191 -8.40 10.94 -11.18
N ASP A 192 -8.69 10.08 -12.14
CA ASP A 192 -9.84 10.25 -13.03
C ASP A 192 -11.15 10.01 -12.29
N ALA A 193 -11.20 9.08 -11.34
CA ALA A 193 -12.35 8.88 -10.45
C ALA A 193 -12.58 10.08 -9.51
N VAL A 194 -11.51 10.74 -9.02
CA VAL A 194 -11.62 11.98 -8.24
C VAL A 194 -12.20 13.11 -9.12
N LYS A 195 -11.68 13.31 -10.32
CA LYS A 195 -12.21 14.31 -11.27
C LYS A 195 -13.68 14.06 -11.62
N ALA A 196 -14.09 12.78 -11.70
CA ALA A 196 -15.46 12.38 -11.96
C ALA A 196 -16.37 12.47 -10.72
N GLY A 197 -15.85 12.77 -9.54
CA GLY A 197 -16.57 12.85 -8.28
C GLY A 197 -17.03 11.50 -7.71
N THR A 198 -16.54 10.39 -8.25
CA THR A 198 -16.86 9.03 -7.77
C THR A 198 -15.91 8.52 -6.69
N LEU A 199 -14.74 9.15 -6.56
CA LEU A 199 -13.79 9.00 -5.47
C LEU A 199 -13.61 10.37 -4.82
N GLN A 200 -13.78 10.50 -3.51
CA GLN A 200 -13.71 11.81 -2.84
C GLN A 200 -12.29 12.21 -2.48
N ALA A 201 -11.43 11.24 -2.26
CA ALA A 201 -9.99 11.48 -2.06
C ALA A 201 -9.16 10.23 -2.35
N THR A 202 -7.93 10.48 -2.78
CA THR A 202 -6.85 9.50 -2.76
C THR A 202 -5.55 10.16 -2.34
N VAL A 203 -4.59 9.40 -1.82
CA VAL A 203 -3.23 9.89 -1.58
C VAL A 203 -2.30 9.25 -2.60
N MET A 204 -1.69 10.07 -3.44
CA MET A 204 -0.70 9.62 -4.42
C MET A 204 0.60 9.24 -3.72
N LEU A 205 0.98 7.98 -3.88
CA LEU A 205 2.25 7.45 -3.41
C LEU A 205 3.36 7.72 -4.44
N GLN A 206 4.53 8.14 -3.96
CA GLN A 206 5.64 8.56 -4.82
C GLN A 206 6.51 7.38 -5.28
N ALA A 207 5.91 6.36 -5.92
CA ALA A 207 6.59 5.12 -6.30
C ALA A 207 7.82 5.36 -7.22
N GLN A 208 7.72 6.32 -8.15
CA GLN A 208 8.85 6.65 -9.04
C GLN A 208 10.03 7.25 -8.26
N ALA A 209 9.77 8.13 -7.29
CA ALA A 209 10.81 8.74 -6.46
C ALA A 209 11.50 7.68 -5.57
N ILE A 210 10.74 6.78 -4.99
CA ILE A 210 11.27 5.64 -4.21
C ILE A 210 12.16 4.74 -5.08
N ALA A 211 11.70 4.38 -6.27
CA ALA A 211 12.48 3.55 -7.18
C ALA A 211 13.77 4.26 -7.64
N ALA A 212 13.70 5.55 -7.97
CA ALA A 212 14.86 6.34 -8.36
C ALA A 212 15.88 6.47 -7.22
N GLN A 213 15.42 6.72 -6.00
CA GLN A 213 16.28 6.76 -4.81
C GLN A 213 16.99 5.43 -4.60
N GLY A 214 16.24 4.31 -4.62
CA GLY A 214 16.83 2.97 -4.42
C GLY A 214 17.88 2.61 -5.46
N VAL A 215 17.69 3.00 -6.73
CA VAL A 215 18.70 2.82 -7.78
C VAL A 215 19.92 3.67 -7.51
N THR A 216 19.75 4.95 -7.15
CA THR A 216 20.82 5.90 -6.91
C THR A 216 21.69 5.46 -5.72
N ASP A 217 21.07 5.07 -4.60
CA ASP A 217 21.77 4.70 -3.40
C ASP A 217 22.50 3.35 -3.55
N LEU A 218 21.89 2.39 -4.22
CA LEU A 218 22.56 1.15 -4.54
C LEU A 218 23.77 1.37 -5.47
N ASP A 219 23.63 2.22 -6.50
CA ASP A 219 24.73 2.53 -7.44
C ASP A 219 25.88 3.26 -6.71
N ASN A 220 25.60 4.27 -5.89
CA ASN A 220 26.60 4.96 -5.09
C ASN A 220 27.34 3.99 -4.14
N TYR A 221 26.61 3.07 -3.52
CA TYR A 221 27.25 2.05 -2.68
C TYR A 221 28.16 1.12 -3.49
N LEU A 222 27.71 0.67 -4.66
CA LEU A 222 28.47 -0.25 -5.51
C LEU A 222 29.71 0.41 -6.16
N GLN A 223 29.58 1.68 -6.57
CA GLN A 223 30.68 2.38 -7.29
C GLN A 223 31.68 3.05 -6.33
N LYS A 224 31.21 3.58 -5.18
CA LYS A 224 32.01 4.44 -4.31
C LYS A 224 32.14 3.90 -2.89
N GLY A 225 31.38 2.86 -2.50
CA GLY A 225 31.29 2.38 -1.13
C GLY A 225 30.50 3.31 -0.20
N GLU A 226 29.79 4.30 -0.75
CA GLU A 226 28.98 5.26 0.00
C GLU A 226 27.71 4.60 0.53
N LYS A 227 27.58 4.53 1.86
CA LYS A 227 26.35 4.02 2.48
C LYS A 227 25.26 5.09 2.49
N PRO A 228 23.98 4.72 2.35
CA PRO A 228 22.87 5.64 2.56
C PRO A 228 22.98 6.35 3.92
N ALA A 229 22.60 7.63 3.96
CA ALA A 229 22.68 8.44 5.18
C ALA A 229 21.72 7.94 6.28
N LYS A 230 20.64 7.27 5.88
CA LYS A 230 19.65 6.64 6.77
C LYS A 230 19.32 5.25 6.25
N GLN A 231 19.15 4.33 7.18
CA GLN A 231 18.74 2.98 6.82
C GLN A 231 17.25 2.89 6.44
N ARG A 232 16.41 3.78 7.00
CA ARG A 232 14.99 3.88 6.67
C ARG A 232 14.64 5.28 6.18
N VAL A 233 14.00 5.34 5.02
CA VAL A 233 13.52 6.58 4.40
C VAL A 233 12.04 6.42 4.09
N MET A 234 11.23 7.44 4.45
CA MET A 234 9.80 7.45 4.19
C MET A 234 9.44 8.66 3.35
N PHE A 235 8.83 8.41 2.20
CA PHE A 235 8.29 9.44 1.32
C PHE A 235 6.85 9.78 1.72
N ARG A 236 6.55 11.04 1.89
CA ARG A 236 5.17 11.49 2.12
C ARG A 236 4.33 11.28 0.86
N GLY A 237 3.07 10.87 1.05
CA GLY A 237 2.09 10.89 0.00
C GLY A 237 1.59 12.32 -0.29
N ILE A 238 0.91 12.49 -1.43
CA ILE A 238 0.30 13.75 -1.86
C ILE A 238 -1.21 13.54 -1.92
N LEU A 239 -1.95 14.24 -1.04
CA LEU A 239 -3.41 14.17 -1.02
C LEU A 239 -3.98 14.79 -2.30
N ILE A 240 -4.96 14.11 -2.89
CA ILE A 240 -5.73 14.52 -4.08
C ILE A 240 -7.22 14.43 -3.73
N THR A 241 -7.94 15.55 -3.87
CA THR A 241 -9.37 15.69 -3.57
C THR A 241 -10.11 16.33 -4.73
#